data_f9d850c8d311aa864fbe271ecbb9adb9
#
_entry.id   f9d850c8d311aa864fbe271ecbb9adb9
#
_cell.length_a   1.000
_cell.length_b   1.000
_cell.length_c   1.000
_cell.angle_alpha   90.00
_cell.angle_beta   90.00
_cell.angle_gamma   90.00
#
_symmetry.space_group_name_H-M   'P 1'
#
loop_
_entity.id
_entity.type
_entity.pdbx_description
1 polymer ?
#
loop_
_entity_poly.entity_id
_entity_poly.type
_entity_poly.pdbx_seq_one_letter_code
_entity_poly.pdbx_strand_id
1 'polypeptide(L)'
;MKLRFTLLLSLLLTLSLSAQDKMHNEIDHLLNYVKTTECIYIRNGDRHDGPDAMKHIKRKYDYFEDDIHSAEDFIRLSATESTMSGKKYHIKCPGQPEVESGRWMLDELARYRKTEKQGK
;
A
#
# COMPACT_ATOMS: atom_id res chain seq x y z
N MET A 1 24.34 17.03 31.95
CA MET A 1 24.68 15.98 30.97
C MET A 1 23.59 14.96 30.79
N LYS A 2 23.02 14.40 31.86
CA LYS A 2 21.93 13.39 31.74
C LYS A 2 20.66 13.92 31.05
N LEU A 3 20.32 15.22 31.24
CA LEU A 3 19.15 15.84 30.65
C LEU A 3 19.23 15.96 29.12
N ARG A 4 20.42 16.30 28.60
CA ARG A 4 20.65 16.42 27.14
C ARG A 4 20.57 15.08 26.44
N PHE A 5 21.06 14.04 27.06
CA PHE A 5 21.01 12.67 26.51
C PHE A 5 19.58 12.17 26.42
N THR A 6 18.76 12.42 27.45
CA THR A 6 17.35 12.05 27.47
C THR A 6 16.54 12.75 26.38
N LEU A 7 16.82 14.03 26.12
CA LEU A 7 16.15 14.81 25.07
C LEU A 7 16.47 14.25 23.67
N LEU A 8 17.74 13.87 23.41
CA LEU A 8 18.15 13.28 22.14
C LEU A 8 17.45 11.94 21.88
N LEU A 9 17.32 11.09 22.88
CA LEU A 9 16.65 9.81 22.78
C LEU A 9 15.15 10.00 22.49
N SER A 10 14.51 10.96 23.13
CA SER A 10 13.10 11.31 22.92
C SER A 10 12.85 11.77 21.48
N LEU A 11 13.76 12.57 20.92
CA LEU A 11 13.64 13.08 19.54
C LEU A 11 13.75 11.93 18.51
N LEU A 12 14.68 11.01 18.72
CA LEU A 12 14.84 9.82 17.83
C LEU A 12 13.60 8.96 17.84
N LEU A 13 12.99 8.73 18.99
CA LEU A 13 11.76 7.95 19.12
C LEU A 13 10.59 8.61 18.39
N THR A 14 10.47 9.94 18.49
CA THR A 14 9.42 10.72 17.80
C THR A 14 9.56 10.59 16.27
N LEU A 15 10.79 10.64 15.74
CA LEU A 15 11.02 10.47 14.29
C LEU A 15 10.66 9.08 13.79
N SER A 16 10.96 8.03 14.57
CA SER A 16 10.59 6.65 14.23
C SER A 16 9.08 6.47 14.19
N LEU A 17 8.35 7.00 15.17
CA LEU A 17 6.88 6.94 15.22
C LEU A 17 6.23 7.69 14.04
N SER A 18 6.77 8.86 13.68
CA SER A 18 6.31 9.62 12.51
C SER A 18 6.45 8.84 11.20
N ALA A 19 7.57 8.13 11.02
CA ALA A 19 7.83 7.32 9.84
C ALA A 19 6.85 6.14 9.75
N GLN A 20 6.57 5.47 10.88
CA GLN A 20 5.60 4.39 10.95
C GLN A 20 4.18 4.87 10.68
N ASP A 21 3.79 6.01 11.24
CA ASP A 21 2.48 6.62 11.01
C ASP A 21 2.29 6.96 9.53
N LYS A 22 3.31 7.52 8.90
CA LYS A 22 3.28 7.83 7.48
C LYS A 22 3.06 6.58 6.64
N MET A 23 3.80 5.50 6.92
CA MET A 23 3.67 4.22 6.23
C MET A 23 2.25 3.67 6.37
N HIS A 24 1.71 3.63 7.59
CA HIS A 24 0.37 3.14 7.85
C HIS A 24 -0.70 3.98 7.15
N ASN A 25 -0.55 5.30 7.14
CA ASN A 25 -1.49 6.18 6.44
C ASN A 25 -1.48 5.93 4.93
N GLU A 26 -0.31 5.70 4.36
CA GLU A 26 -0.18 5.38 2.93
C GLU A 26 -0.83 4.03 2.60
N ILE A 27 -0.59 3.01 3.41
CA ILE A 27 -1.16 1.67 3.22
C ILE A 27 -2.69 1.72 3.38
N ASP A 28 -3.19 2.40 4.40
CA ASP A 28 -4.64 2.56 4.62
C ASP A 28 -5.29 3.27 3.44
N HIS A 29 -4.64 4.30 2.91
CA HIS A 29 -5.11 5.00 1.72
C HIS A 29 -5.23 4.04 0.52
N LEU A 30 -4.19 3.23 0.29
CA LEU A 30 -4.17 2.28 -0.82
C LEU A 30 -5.23 1.18 -0.66
N LEU A 31 -5.41 0.66 0.55
CA LEU A 31 -6.47 -0.32 0.83
C LEU A 31 -7.85 0.25 0.55
N ASN A 32 -8.09 1.49 0.96
CA ASN A 32 -9.36 2.17 0.70
C ASN A 32 -9.54 2.46 -0.80
N TYR A 33 -8.48 2.81 -1.50
CA TYR A 33 -8.48 3.05 -2.93
C TYR A 33 -8.94 1.79 -3.69
N VAL A 34 -8.40 0.63 -3.33
CA VAL A 34 -8.84 -0.65 -3.90
C VAL A 34 -10.29 -0.95 -3.53
N LYS A 35 -10.65 -0.77 -2.25
CA LYS A 35 -12.01 -1.10 -1.76
C LYS A 35 -13.08 -0.31 -2.48
N THR A 36 -12.83 0.95 -2.81
CA THR A 36 -13.83 1.87 -3.39
C THR A 36 -13.73 2.01 -4.90
N THR A 37 -12.84 1.28 -5.55
CA THR A 37 -12.66 1.38 -7.01
C THR A 37 -13.86 0.79 -7.77
N GLU A 38 -14.17 1.39 -8.91
CA GLU A 38 -15.13 0.82 -9.87
C GLU A 38 -14.46 -0.18 -10.83
N CYS A 39 -13.12 -0.28 -10.77
CA CYS A 39 -12.35 -1.17 -11.62
C CYS A 39 -12.53 -2.62 -11.19
N ILE A 40 -12.23 -3.55 -12.10
CA ILE A 40 -12.26 -4.98 -11.82
C ILE A 40 -10.84 -5.47 -11.60
N TYR A 41 -10.63 -6.16 -10.50
CA TYR A 41 -9.35 -6.74 -10.12
C TYR A 41 -9.28 -8.18 -10.66
N ILE A 42 -8.19 -8.50 -11.36
CA ILE A 42 -8.03 -9.81 -12.02
C ILE A 42 -6.89 -10.56 -11.36
N ARG A 43 -7.21 -11.71 -10.77
CA ARG A 43 -6.26 -12.54 -10.03
C ARG A 43 -6.39 -13.98 -10.51
N ASN A 44 -5.31 -14.52 -11.09
CA ASN A 44 -5.28 -15.89 -11.63
C ASN A 44 -6.45 -16.16 -12.60
N GLY A 45 -6.80 -15.15 -13.40
CA GLY A 45 -7.89 -15.24 -14.37
C GLY A 45 -9.28 -14.96 -13.81
N ASP A 46 -9.44 -14.90 -12.49
CA ASP A 46 -10.72 -14.62 -11.83
C ASP A 46 -10.91 -13.11 -11.64
N ARG A 47 -12.15 -12.67 -11.79
CA ARG A 47 -12.54 -11.25 -11.69
C ARG A 47 -13.13 -10.98 -10.32
N HIS A 48 -12.67 -9.89 -9.69
CA HIS A 48 -13.09 -9.50 -8.34
C HIS A 48 -13.45 -8.03 -8.31
N ASP A 49 -14.44 -7.66 -7.50
CA ASP A 49 -14.74 -6.25 -7.24
C ASP A 49 -13.76 -5.66 -6.21
N GLY A 50 -13.89 -4.35 -5.96
CA GLY A 50 -13.01 -3.65 -5.03
C GLY A 50 -13.00 -4.21 -3.61
N PRO A 51 -14.17 -4.39 -2.96
CA PRO A 51 -14.20 -4.94 -1.60
C PRO A 51 -13.58 -6.33 -1.50
N ASP A 52 -13.81 -7.19 -2.48
CA ASP A 52 -13.27 -8.54 -2.51
C ASP A 52 -11.74 -8.53 -2.71
N ALA A 53 -11.26 -7.70 -3.63
CA ALA A 53 -9.84 -7.50 -3.86
C ALA A 53 -9.15 -6.96 -2.61
N MET A 54 -9.75 -5.99 -1.93
CA MET A 54 -9.20 -5.40 -0.71
C MET A 54 -9.04 -6.45 0.39
N LYS A 55 -10.01 -7.32 0.58
CA LYS A 55 -9.93 -8.40 1.57
C LYS A 55 -8.75 -9.33 1.30
N HIS A 56 -8.53 -9.68 0.04
CA HIS A 56 -7.42 -10.54 -0.36
C HIS A 56 -6.07 -9.85 -0.10
N ILE A 57 -5.95 -8.59 -0.50
CA ILE A 57 -4.73 -7.80 -0.31
C ILE A 57 -4.44 -7.64 1.19
N LYS A 58 -5.46 -7.39 2.00
CA LYS A 58 -5.33 -7.25 3.46
C LYS A 58 -4.81 -8.54 4.11
N ARG A 59 -5.29 -9.70 3.66
CA ARG A 59 -4.80 -10.99 4.16
C ARG A 59 -3.32 -11.18 3.84
N LYS A 60 -2.89 -10.82 2.63
CA LYS A 60 -1.47 -10.88 2.26
C LYS A 60 -0.65 -9.88 3.06
N TYR A 61 -1.17 -8.69 3.30
CA TYR A 61 -0.52 -7.69 4.14
C TYR A 61 -0.28 -8.25 5.55
N ASP A 62 -1.30 -8.84 6.16
CA ASP A 62 -1.18 -9.43 7.49
C ASP A 62 -0.13 -10.55 7.52
N TYR A 63 -0.08 -11.36 6.47
CA TYR A 63 0.88 -12.45 6.36
C TYR A 63 2.33 -11.95 6.22
N PHE A 64 2.55 -10.91 5.44
CA PHE A 64 3.89 -10.37 5.15
C PHE A 64 4.29 -9.18 6.03
N GLU A 65 3.51 -8.87 7.05
CA GLU A 65 3.65 -7.64 7.85
C GLU A 65 5.09 -7.41 8.33
N ASP A 66 5.78 -8.45 8.79
CA ASP A 66 7.15 -8.33 9.31
C ASP A 66 8.17 -7.92 8.24
N ASP A 67 7.85 -8.16 6.98
CA ASP A 67 8.72 -7.81 5.84
C ASP A 67 8.30 -6.50 5.16
N ILE A 68 7.27 -5.84 5.65
CA ILE A 68 6.73 -4.60 5.07
C ILE A 68 7.19 -3.41 5.88
N HIS A 69 8.11 -2.64 5.29
CA HIS A 69 8.73 -1.47 5.92
C HIS A 69 8.44 -0.16 5.16
N SER A 70 7.62 -0.24 4.10
CA SER A 70 7.21 0.90 3.28
C SER A 70 5.92 0.57 2.54
N ALA A 71 5.25 1.59 2.01
CA ALA A 71 4.09 1.37 1.15
C ALA A 71 4.48 0.62 -0.14
N GLU A 72 5.69 0.84 -0.64
CA GLU A 72 6.21 0.11 -1.79
C GLU A 72 6.35 -1.39 -1.49
N ASP A 73 6.86 -1.75 -0.31
CA ASP A 73 6.93 -3.15 0.14
C ASP A 73 5.53 -3.77 0.21
N PHE A 74 4.57 -3.02 0.74
CA PHE A 74 3.17 -3.44 0.80
C PHE A 74 2.64 -3.78 -0.61
N ILE A 75 2.85 -2.89 -1.57
CA ILE A 75 2.40 -3.10 -2.94
C ILE A 75 3.06 -4.35 -3.53
N ARG A 76 4.37 -4.46 -3.39
CA ARG A 76 5.16 -5.56 -3.94
C ARG A 76 4.73 -6.91 -3.38
N LEU A 77 4.56 -7.01 -2.07
CA LEU A 77 4.27 -8.27 -1.39
C LEU A 77 2.79 -8.62 -1.35
N SER A 78 1.90 -7.62 -1.36
CA SER A 78 0.47 -7.85 -1.11
C SER A 78 -0.41 -7.69 -2.34
N ALA A 79 0.01 -6.92 -3.35
CA ALA A 79 -0.88 -6.48 -4.43
C ALA A 79 -0.33 -6.67 -5.85
N THR A 80 0.80 -7.31 -6.01
CA THR A 80 1.48 -7.38 -7.32
C THR A 80 1.28 -8.71 -8.04
N GLU A 81 1.40 -9.81 -7.31
CA GLU A 81 1.37 -11.14 -7.94
C GLU A 81 0.95 -12.23 -6.96
N SER A 82 0.50 -13.36 -7.53
CA SER A 82 0.17 -14.55 -6.75
C SER A 82 1.43 -15.13 -6.13
N THR A 83 1.40 -15.37 -4.82
CA THR A 83 2.49 -16.02 -4.08
C THR A 83 2.71 -17.44 -4.58
N MET A 84 1.65 -18.13 -4.97
CA MET A 84 1.70 -19.53 -5.41
C MET A 84 2.17 -19.68 -6.86
N SER A 85 1.61 -18.89 -7.78
CA SER A 85 1.83 -19.06 -9.22
C SER A 85 2.83 -18.07 -9.82
N GLY A 86 3.10 -16.97 -9.14
CA GLY A 86 3.91 -15.86 -9.66
C GLY A 86 3.22 -15.04 -10.75
N LYS A 87 1.97 -15.35 -11.07
CA LYS A 87 1.22 -14.60 -12.08
C LYS A 87 0.88 -13.21 -11.56
N LYS A 88 1.12 -12.19 -12.38
CA LYS A 88 0.79 -10.79 -12.05
C LYS A 88 -0.71 -10.61 -11.93
N TYR A 89 -1.11 -9.81 -10.94
CA TYR A 89 -2.48 -9.34 -10.84
C TYR A 89 -2.67 -8.16 -11.80
N HIS A 90 -3.87 -8.03 -12.35
CA HIS A 90 -4.22 -6.95 -13.26
C HIS A 90 -5.43 -6.19 -12.77
N ILE A 91 -5.62 -4.98 -13.26
CA ILE A 91 -6.77 -4.15 -12.99
C ILE A 91 -7.34 -3.65 -14.31
N LYS A 92 -8.66 -3.72 -14.46
CA LYS A 92 -9.37 -3.23 -15.64
C LYS A 92 -10.36 -2.16 -15.21
N CYS A 93 -10.08 -0.92 -15.55
CA CYS A 93 -10.95 0.21 -15.24
C CYS A 93 -11.85 0.55 -16.43
N PRO A 94 -13.05 1.11 -16.20
CA PRO A 94 -13.96 1.47 -17.29
C PRO A 94 -13.28 2.39 -18.32
N GLY A 95 -13.38 2.02 -19.59
CA GLY A 95 -12.82 2.82 -20.69
C GLY A 95 -11.30 2.83 -20.79
N GLN A 96 -10.59 2.03 -19.98
CA GLN A 96 -9.13 1.98 -19.96
C GLN A 96 -8.63 0.59 -20.31
N PRO A 97 -7.40 0.46 -20.84
CA PRO A 97 -6.80 -0.85 -21.04
C PRO A 97 -6.52 -1.53 -19.71
N GLU A 98 -6.48 -2.88 -19.74
CA GLU A 98 -6.04 -3.66 -18.59
C GLU A 98 -4.56 -3.40 -18.32
N VAL A 99 -4.21 -3.16 -17.05
CA VAL A 99 -2.84 -2.88 -16.62
C VAL A 99 -2.48 -3.72 -15.40
N GLU A 100 -1.19 -3.82 -15.10
CA GLU A 100 -0.75 -4.52 -13.89
C GLU A 100 -1.16 -3.77 -12.63
N SER A 101 -1.67 -4.51 -11.64
CA SER A 101 -2.16 -3.97 -10.38
C SER A 101 -1.06 -3.24 -9.61
N GLY A 102 0.14 -3.79 -9.57
CA GLY A 102 1.28 -3.16 -8.88
C GLY A 102 1.57 -1.77 -9.43
N ARG A 103 1.57 -1.61 -10.75
CA ARG A 103 1.79 -0.32 -11.40
C ARG A 103 0.66 0.67 -11.08
N TRP A 104 -0.57 0.20 -11.17
CA TRP A 104 -1.75 1.02 -10.87
C TRP A 104 -1.69 1.56 -9.43
N MET A 105 -1.26 0.74 -8.48
CA MET A 105 -1.14 1.15 -7.08
C MET A 105 0.06 2.06 -6.84
N LEU A 106 1.19 1.84 -7.51
CA LEU A 106 2.35 2.73 -7.41
C LEU A 106 2.01 4.14 -7.95
N ASP A 107 1.24 4.22 -9.02
CA ASP A 107 0.80 5.49 -9.57
C ASP A 107 -0.10 6.24 -8.57
N GLU A 108 -1.00 5.53 -7.89
CA GLU A 108 -1.85 6.12 -6.86
C GLU A 108 -1.03 6.57 -5.63
N LEU A 109 -0.05 5.78 -5.23
CA LEU A 109 0.85 6.17 -4.13
C LEU A 109 1.57 7.48 -4.45
N ALA A 110 2.09 7.61 -5.68
CA ALA A 110 2.76 8.83 -6.11
C ALA A 110 1.80 10.03 -6.10
N ARG A 111 0.57 9.84 -6.57
CA ARG A 111 -0.47 10.88 -6.55
C ARG A 111 -0.79 11.29 -5.11
N TYR A 112 -1.00 10.34 -4.22
CA TYR A 112 -1.31 10.59 -2.81
C TYR A 112 -0.19 11.40 -2.13
N ARG A 113 1.06 11.00 -2.32
CA ARG A 113 2.23 11.71 -1.76
C ARG A 113 2.32 13.15 -2.23
N LYS A 114 2.00 13.38 -3.50
CA LYS A 114 2.00 14.73 -4.07
C LYS A 114 0.91 15.60 -3.42
N THR A 115 -0.28 15.04 -3.22
CA THR A 115 -1.39 15.70 -2.55
C THR A 115 -1.04 16.05 -1.11
N GLU A 116 -0.41 15.12 -0.38
CA GLU A 116 0.00 15.33 1.01
C GLU A 116 1.02 16.47 1.13
N LYS A 117 1.95 16.59 0.19
CA LYS A 117 2.93 17.69 0.16
C LYS A 117 2.26 19.04 -0.09
N GLN A 118 1.25 19.08 -0.95
CA GLN A 118 0.52 20.31 -1.27
C GLN A 118 -0.40 20.77 -0.15
N GLY A 119 -0.89 19.84 0.67
CA GLY A 119 -1.76 20.13 1.80
C GLY A 119 -1.04 20.70 3.04
N LYS A 120 0.28 20.80 2.97
CA LYS A 120 1.11 21.40 4.02
C LYS A 120 1.64 22.74 3.54
#